data_63442616ba95a1b5d3c467cc1fd6ba66
#
_entry.id   63442616ba95a1b5d3c467cc1fd6ba66
#
_cell.length_a   1.000
_cell.length_b   1.000
_cell.length_c   1.000
_cell.angle_alpha   90.00
_cell.angle_beta   90.00
_cell.angle_gamma   90.00
#
_symmetry.space_group_name_H-M   'P 1'
#
loop_
_entity.id
_entity.type
_entity.pdbx_description
1 polymer ?
#
loop_
_entity_poly.entity_id
_entity_poly.type
_entity_poly.pdbx_seq_one_letter_code
_entity_poly.pdbx_strand_id
1 'polypeptide(L)'
;SPYPNGLDEKVYLELLKKVILGDFNPEQVVLLEVEPEKQNTKIDFYYAKRDLGIPIVCVTEVSKEKNQLFYRNAQGEKIRIRRIYNRVIFDELHARKDLKLQFSFEDLLDVEWAGHPNWYTRISKFILPYLHGPYFIETTLLSELKSIPDDLENYVLKPLFSFSGAGVVFHVKKE
;
A
#
# COMPACT_ATOMS: atom_id res chain seq x y z
N SER A 1 -15.42 -2.03 -22.21
CA SER A 1 -14.07 -1.59 -21.81
C SER A 1 -13.66 -2.32 -20.53
N PRO A 2 -12.41 -2.76 -20.39
CA PRO A 2 -11.91 -3.32 -19.14
C PRO A 2 -11.70 -2.23 -18.05
N TYR A 3 -11.78 -0.98 -18.43
CA TYR A 3 -11.59 0.14 -17.51
C TYR A 3 -12.90 0.63 -16.91
N PRO A 4 -12.90 1.09 -15.64
CA PRO A 4 -14.10 1.59 -14.96
C PRO A 4 -14.73 2.78 -15.70
N ASN A 5 -16.05 2.92 -15.60
CA ASN A 5 -16.82 4.06 -16.11
C ASN A 5 -16.63 4.36 -17.61
N GLY A 6 -16.30 3.33 -18.42
CA GLY A 6 -16.15 3.49 -19.87
C GLY A 6 -14.90 4.26 -20.30
N LEU A 7 -13.92 4.40 -19.40
CA LEU A 7 -12.62 4.97 -19.76
C LEU A 7 -11.95 4.11 -20.83
N ASP A 8 -11.17 4.73 -21.70
CA ASP A 8 -10.21 4.04 -22.54
C ASP A 8 -8.84 3.96 -21.83
N GLU A 9 -7.93 3.16 -22.37
CA GLU A 9 -6.60 2.95 -21.79
C GLU A 9 -5.82 4.26 -21.66
N LYS A 10 -5.89 5.11 -22.66
CA LYS A 10 -5.14 6.38 -22.69
C LYS A 10 -5.59 7.30 -21.57
N VAL A 11 -6.89 7.52 -21.45
CA VAL A 11 -7.46 8.38 -20.39
C VAL A 11 -7.17 7.79 -19.00
N TYR A 12 -7.27 6.47 -18.86
CA TYR A 12 -6.92 5.80 -17.61
C TYR A 12 -5.45 6.02 -17.22
N LEU A 13 -4.52 5.85 -18.16
CA LEU A 13 -3.09 6.06 -17.92
C LEU A 13 -2.75 7.53 -17.63
N GLU A 14 -3.42 8.48 -18.30
CA GLU A 14 -3.26 9.91 -17.99
C GLU A 14 -3.73 10.22 -16.56
N LEU A 15 -4.87 9.67 -16.16
CA LEU A 15 -5.36 9.81 -14.79
C LEU A 15 -4.40 9.19 -13.77
N LEU A 16 -3.90 7.99 -14.06
CA LEU A 16 -2.94 7.30 -13.19
C LEU A 16 -1.64 8.11 -13.05
N LYS A 17 -1.12 8.65 -14.15
CA LYS A 17 0.04 9.57 -14.14
C LYS A 17 -0.22 10.76 -13.23
N LYS A 18 -1.34 11.43 -13.41
CA LYS A 18 -1.70 12.58 -12.57
C LYS A 18 -1.75 12.24 -11.09
N VAL A 19 -2.31 11.09 -10.73
CA VAL A 19 -2.43 10.66 -9.33
C VAL A 19 -1.09 10.26 -8.75
N ILE A 20 -0.26 9.52 -9.50
CA ILE A 20 1.00 8.97 -8.99
C ILE A 20 2.13 9.99 -9.08
N LEU A 21 2.30 10.66 -10.21
CA LEU A 21 3.41 11.62 -10.39
C LEU A 21 3.14 12.96 -9.72
N GLY A 22 1.87 13.40 -9.67
CA GLY A 22 1.58 14.80 -9.34
C GLY A 22 2.28 15.72 -10.35
N ASP A 23 2.94 16.76 -9.85
CA ASP A 23 3.66 17.76 -10.66
C ASP A 23 5.18 17.48 -10.75
N PHE A 24 5.61 16.27 -10.39
CA PHE A 24 7.04 15.93 -10.34
C PHE A 24 7.50 15.16 -11.59
N ASN A 25 8.79 15.32 -11.91
CA ASN A 25 9.44 14.49 -12.92
C ASN A 25 9.44 13.02 -12.48
N PRO A 26 9.21 12.05 -13.41
CA PRO A 26 9.13 10.64 -13.06
C PRO A 26 10.33 10.11 -12.25
N GLU A 27 11.55 10.57 -12.54
CA GLU A 27 12.75 10.17 -11.78
C GLU A 27 12.77 10.63 -10.32
N GLN A 28 11.96 11.64 -9.97
CA GLN A 28 11.82 12.14 -8.59
C GLN A 28 10.66 11.47 -7.84
N VAL A 29 9.92 10.60 -8.50
CA VAL A 29 8.81 9.82 -7.94
C VAL A 29 9.23 8.36 -7.91
N VAL A 30 9.27 7.74 -6.74
CA VAL A 30 9.69 6.35 -6.60
C VAL A 30 8.54 5.45 -6.21
N LEU A 31 8.44 4.25 -6.82
CA LEU A 31 7.69 3.16 -6.24
C LEU A 31 8.57 2.54 -5.15
N LEU A 32 8.14 2.66 -3.89
CA LEU A 32 8.90 2.19 -2.73
C LEU A 32 8.35 0.87 -2.22
N GLU A 33 9.22 -0.13 -2.06
CA GLU A 33 8.84 -1.46 -1.59
C GLU A 33 9.98 -2.14 -0.82
N VAL A 34 9.66 -3.17 -0.04
CA VAL A 34 10.62 -4.08 0.59
C VAL A 34 11.00 -5.17 -0.40
N GLU A 35 12.29 -5.26 -0.75
CA GLU A 35 12.82 -6.28 -1.68
C GLU A 35 11.91 -6.49 -2.91
N PRO A 36 11.67 -5.47 -3.74
CA PRO A 36 10.65 -5.47 -4.79
C PRO A 36 10.76 -6.66 -5.74
N GLU A 37 11.96 -7.15 -6.02
CA GLU A 37 12.19 -8.29 -6.91
C GLU A 37 11.70 -9.63 -6.34
N LYS A 38 11.52 -9.71 -5.01
CA LYS A 38 11.01 -10.90 -4.32
C LYS A 38 9.49 -10.88 -4.14
N GLN A 39 8.84 -9.76 -4.42
CA GLN A 39 7.40 -9.61 -4.23
C GLN A 39 6.61 -10.39 -5.29
N ASN A 40 5.55 -11.07 -4.86
CA ASN A 40 4.64 -11.77 -5.77
C ASN A 40 3.92 -10.81 -6.73
N THR A 41 3.76 -9.56 -6.34
CA THR A 41 3.11 -8.47 -7.09
C THR A 41 4.07 -7.67 -7.96
N LYS A 42 5.33 -8.09 -8.12
CA LYS A 42 6.35 -7.34 -8.86
C LYS A 42 5.97 -7.02 -10.30
N ILE A 43 5.07 -7.78 -10.90
CA ILE A 43 4.57 -7.50 -12.25
C ILE A 43 3.88 -6.12 -12.30
N ASP A 44 3.16 -5.72 -11.26
CA ASP A 44 2.53 -4.40 -11.16
C ASP A 44 3.59 -3.29 -11.09
N PHE A 45 4.73 -3.57 -10.44
CA PHE A 45 5.82 -2.62 -10.33
C PHE A 45 6.49 -2.37 -11.69
N TYR A 46 6.64 -3.42 -12.50
CA TYR A 46 7.16 -3.29 -13.86
C TYR A 46 6.20 -2.52 -14.78
N TYR A 47 4.89 -2.73 -14.64
CA TYR A 47 3.90 -1.90 -15.35
C TYR A 47 4.00 -0.43 -14.91
N ALA A 48 4.10 -0.16 -13.61
CA ALA A 48 4.29 1.21 -13.13
C ALA A 48 5.56 1.85 -13.70
N LYS A 49 6.68 1.12 -13.72
CA LYS A 49 7.92 1.58 -14.33
C LYS A 49 7.77 1.85 -15.83
N ARG A 50 7.13 0.94 -16.57
CA ARG A 50 6.92 1.07 -18.03
C ARG A 50 6.01 2.24 -18.37
N ASP A 51 4.88 2.36 -17.67
CA ASP A 51 3.78 3.27 -18.07
C ASP A 51 3.93 4.66 -17.46
N LEU A 52 4.53 4.76 -16.26
CA LEU A 52 4.73 6.02 -15.56
C LEU A 52 6.18 6.53 -15.64
N GLY A 53 7.13 5.67 -16.02
CA GLY A 53 8.56 6.02 -16.05
C GLY A 53 9.22 6.15 -14.69
N ILE A 54 8.57 5.69 -13.61
CA ILE A 54 9.09 5.83 -12.24
C ILE A 54 10.06 4.68 -11.90
N PRO A 55 11.13 4.94 -11.14
CA PRO A 55 12.01 3.90 -10.62
C PRO A 55 11.32 3.07 -9.52
N ILE A 56 11.68 1.78 -9.47
CA ILE A 56 11.35 0.88 -8.37
C ILE A 56 12.55 0.90 -7.43
N VAL A 57 12.33 1.26 -6.17
CA VAL A 57 13.40 1.45 -5.18
C VAL A 57 13.10 0.61 -3.93
N CYS A 58 14.08 -0.17 -3.49
CA CYS A 58 14.00 -0.86 -2.22
C CYS A 58 14.15 0.13 -1.04
N VAL A 59 13.39 -0.07 0.03
CA VAL A 59 13.49 0.77 1.24
C VAL A 59 14.90 0.86 1.80
N THR A 60 15.72 -0.17 1.60
CA THR A 60 17.12 -0.22 2.05
C THR A 60 18.09 0.57 1.16
N GLU A 61 17.67 0.94 -0.05
CA GLU A 61 18.48 1.73 -1.01
C GLU A 61 18.24 3.23 -0.89
N VAL A 62 17.28 3.62 -0.05
CA VAL A 62 16.98 5.02 0.22
C VAL A 62 17.95 5.58 1.25
N SER A 63 18.63 6.69 0.92
CA SER A 63 19.45 7.46 1.85
C SER A 63 18.73 8.72 2.31
N LYS A 64 19.02 9.15 3.55
CA LYS A 64 18.42 10.33 4.16
C LYS A 64 19.50 11.38 4.46
N GLU A 65 19.23 12.62 4.09
CA GLU A 65 20.02 13.80 4.51
C GLU A 65 19.05 14.83 5.08
N LYS A 66 19.16 15.08 6.38
CA LYS A 66 18.19 15.89 7.15
C LYS A 66 16.78 15.31 7.01
N ASN A 67 15.86 16.04 6.36
CA ASN A 67 14.49 15.63 6.07
C ASN A 67 14.28 15.19 4.60
N GLN A 68 15.32 15.13 3.79
CA GLN A 68 15.26 14.78 2.38
C GLN A 68 15.70 13.34 2.15
N LEU A 69 15.04 12.68 1.21
CA LEU A 69 15.33 11.30 0.79
C LEU A 69 15.94 11.28 -0.60
N PHE A 70 16.83 10.33 -0.81
CA PHE A 70 17.55 10.13 -2.07
C PHE A 70 17.66 8.65 -2.40
N TYR A 71 17.77 8.33 -3.67
CA TYR A 71 18.20 7.03 -4.18
C TYR A 71 19.31 7.22 -5.23
N ARG A 72 19.94 6.12 -5.65
CA ARG A 72 20.88 6.14 -6.77
C ARG A 72 20.24 5.50 -7.99
N ASN A 73 20.31 6.21 -9.14
CA ASN A 73 19.83 5.67 -10.41
C ASN A 73 20.84 4.65 -10.99
N ALA A 74 20.50 4.07 -12.14
CA ALA A 74 21.37 3.08 -12.81
C ALA A 74 22.75 3.62 -13.20
N GLN A 75 22.91 4.92 -13.33
CA GLN A 75 24.18 5.61 -13.61
C GLN A 75 24.97 5.92 -12.33
N GLY A 76 24.43 5.58 -11.16
CA GLY A 76 25.03 5.87 -9.85
C GLY A 76 24.81 7.31 -9.36
N GLU A 77 24.05 8.11 -10.08
CA GLU A 77 23.74 9.48 -9.73
C GLU A 77 22.75 9.52 -8.56
N LYS A 78 22.98 10.44 -7.64
CA LYS A 78 22.12 10.66 -6.48
C LYS A 78 20.92 11.52 -6.86
N ILE A 79 19.73 10.93 -6.87
CA ILE A 79 18.49 11.60 -7.24
C ILE A 79 17.66 11.86 -5.98
N ARG A 80 17.14 13.08 -5.86
CA ARG A 80 16.24 13.44 -4.76
C ARG A 80 14.86 12.86 -4.98
N ILE A 81 14.35 12.16 -3.97
CA ILE A 81 12.96 11.68 -3.95
C ILE A 81 12.08 12.85 -3.49
N ARG A 82 11.12 13.23 -4.31
CA ARG A 82 10.14 14.28 -4.02
C ARG A 82 8.77 13.70 -3.71
N ARG A 83 8.47 12.53 -4.27
CA ARG A 83 7.18 11.87 -4.07
C ARG A 83 7.37 10.35 -4.00
N ILE A 84 6.58 9.70 -3.18
CA ILE A 84 6.67 8.26 -2.96
C ILE A 84 5.31 7.63 -3.30
N TYR A 85 5.30 6.73 -4.29
CA TYR A 85 4.24 5.76 -4.48
C TYR A 85 4.51 4.58 -3.55
N ASN A 86 3.88 4.60 -2.37
CA ASN A 86 4.15 3.63 -1.32
C ASN A 86 3.44 2.31 -1.60
N ARG A 87 4.23 1.23 -1.67
CA ARG A 87 3.75 -0.15 -1.80
C ARG A 87 4.13 -1.01 -0.60
N VAL A 88 4.88 -0.45 0.34
CA VAL A 88 5.37 -1.15 1.54
C VAL A 88 4.21 -1.63 2.40
N ILE A 89 4.23 -2.92 2.72
CA ILE A 89 3.34 -3.54 3.68
C ILE A 89 4.01 -3.47 5.06
N PHE A 90 3.43 -2.70 5.97
CA PHE A 90 4.07 -2.39 7.26
C PHE A 90 4.25 -3.62 8.14
N ASP A 91 3.34 -4.59 8.10
CA ASP A 91 3.48 -5.84 8.86
C ASP A 91 4.72 -6.63 8.40
N GLU A 92 4.97 -6.68 7.07
CA GLU A 92 6.17 -7.30 6.52
C GLU A 92 7.42 -6.53 6.94
N LEU A 93 7.39 -5.21 6.82
CA LEU A 93 8.51 -4.36 7.23
C LEU A 93 8.83 -4.53 8.71
N HIS A 94 7.83 -4.54 9.58
CA HIS A 94 8.01 -4.70 11.02
C HIS A 94 8.53 -6.09 11.42
N ALA A 95 8.19 -7.12 10.65
CA ALA A 95 8.70 -8.47 10.84
C ALA A 95 10.19 -8.61 10.46
N ARG A 96 10.69 -7.76 9.56
CA ARG A 96 12.04 -7.79 8.99
C ARG A 96 13.04 -7.00 9.84
N LYS A 97 13.43 -7.55 10.99
CA LYS A 97 14.42 -6.94 11.90
C LYS A 97 15.85 -6.91 11.35
N ASP A 98 16.10 -7.65 10.30
CA ASP A 98 17.36 -7.70 9.55
C ASP A 98 17.58 -6.47 8.63
N LEU A 99 16.51 -5.77 8.25
CA LEU A 99 16.61 -4.62 7.37
C LEU A 99 17.12 -3.38 8.12
N LYS A 100 18.07 -2.70 7.49
CA LYS A 100 18.61 -1.43 8.00
C LYS A 100 18.15 -0.29 7.09
N LEU A 101 17.22 0.51 7.60
CA LEU A 101 16.73 1.69 6.92
C LEU A 101 17.49 2.93 7.43
N GLN A 102 17.71 3.90 6.54
CA GLN A 102 18.31 5.18 6.90
C GLN A 102 17.25 6.24 7.24
N PHE A 103 15.97 5.90 7.18
CA PHE A 103 14.85 6.78 7.56
C PHE A 103 13.76 5.97 8.26
N SER A 104 12.88 6.67 8.96
CA SER A 104 11.62 6.11 9.48
C SER A 104 10.43 6.70 8.74
N PHE A 105 9.37 5.92 8.58
CA PHE A 105 8.09 6.44 8.07
C PHE A 105 7.40 7.42 9.03
N GLU A 106 7.89 7.51 10.28
CA GLU A 106 7.46 8.48 11.30
C GLU A 106 8.26 9.78 11.26
N ASP A 107 9.33 9.84 10.47
CA ASP A 107 10.13 11.05 10.33
C ASP A 107 9.33 12.17 9.63
N LEU A 108 9.63 13.42 9.98
CA LEU A 108 9.17 14.57 9.21
C LEU A 108 9.98 14.68 7.92
N LEU A 109 9.49 14.03 6.88
CA LEU A 109 10.15 13.96 5.58
C LEU A 109 9.63 15.03 4.63
N ASP A 110 10.55 15.62 3.85
CA ASP A 110 10.23 16.55 2.77
C ASP A 110 9.89 15.78 1.48
N VAL A 111 8.80 15.02 1.54
CA VAL A 111 8.26 14.25 0.43
C VAL A 111 6.73 14.32 0.40
N GLU A 112 6.16 14.18 -0.78
CA GLU A 112 4.74 13.92 -0.93
C GLU A 112 4.47 12.42 -1.02
N TRP A 113 3.25 12.02 -0.72
CA TRP A 113 2.82 10.63 -0.76
C TRP A 113 1.72 10.40 -1.79
N ALA A 114 1.97 9.52 -2.76
CA ALA A 114 0.92 8.88 -3.54
C ALA A 114 0.54 7.58 -2.82
N GLY A 115 -0.45 7.64 -1.93
CA GLY A 115 -0.75 6.59 -0.95
C GLY A 115 0.04 6.81 0.35
N HIS A 116 -0.48 7.69 1.22
CA HIS A 116 0.15 7.99 2.51
C HIS A 116 0.22 6.73 3.39
N PRO A 117 1.31 6.49 4.13
CA PRO A 117 1.45 5.34 5.04
C PRO A 117 0.25 5.12 5.98
N ASN A 118 -0.33 6.20 6.50
CA ASN A 118 -1.50 6.13 7.38
C ASN A 118 -2.77 5.57 6.70
N TRP A 119 -2.79 5.46 5.37
CA TRP A 119 -3.91 4.83 4.65
C TRP A 119 -4.01 3.33 4.93
N TYR A 120 -2.92 2.70 5.36
CA TYR A 120 -2.94 1.31 5.78
C TYR A 120 -4.06 1.02 6.80
N THR A 121 -4.23 1.89 7.80
CA THR A 121 -5.30 1.75 8.78
C THR A 121 -6.68 2.10 8.22
N ARG A 122 -6.75 3.10 7.34
CA ARG A 122 -8.02 3.60 6.79
C ARG A 122 -8.66 2.69 5.74
N ILE A 123 -7.85 1.97 4.96
CA ILE A 123 -8.32 1.08 3.89
C ILE A 123 -8.20 -0.41 4.26
N SER A 124 -7.94 -0.72 5.53
CA SER A 124 -7.90 -2.07 6.07
C SER A 124 -9.30 -2.59 6.40
N LYS A 125 -9.38 -3.84 6.86
CA LYS A 125 -10.64 -4.44 7.32
C LYS A 125 -11.27 -3.70 8.53
N PHE A 126 -10.47 -2.90 9.24
CA PHE A 126 -10.92 -2.04 10.33
C PHE A 126 -12.05 -1.08 9.93
N ILE A 127 -12.07 -0.61 8.67
CA ILE A 127 -13.11 0.32 8.21
C ILE A 127 -14.47 -0.36 7.94
N LEU A 128 -14.50 -1.69 7.74
CA LEU A 128 -15.70 -2.40 7.32
C LEU A 128 -16.93 -2.15 8.19
N PRO A 129 -16.86 -2.09 9.55
CA PRO A 129 -18.01 -1.80 10.40
C PRO A 129 -18.61 -0.41 10.21
N TYR A 130 -17.85 0.52 9.62
CA TYR A 130 -18.25 1.91 9.41
C TYR A 130 -18.76 2.17 7.98
N LEU A 131 -18.75 1.15 7.11
CA LEU A 131 -19.25 1.25 5.75
C LEU A 131 -20.68 0.74 5.70
N HIS A 132 -21.62 1.63 5.29
CA HIS A 132 -23.03 1.32 5.19
C HIS A 132 -23.53 1.55 3.77
N GLY A 133 -24.50 0.76 3.34
CA GLY A 133 -25.15 0.89 2.04
C GLY A 133 -25.45 -0.45 1.38
N PRO A 134 -26.14 -0.45 0.23
CA PRO A 134 -26.64 -1.68 -0.39
C PRO A 134 -25.57 -2.61 -0.94
N TYR A 135 -24.32 -2.13 -1.03
CA TYR A 135 -23.17 -2.90 -1.57
C TYR A 135 -22.19 -3.35 -0.49
N PHE A 136 -22.46 -3.07 0.79
CA PHE A 136 -21.60 -3.46 1.90
C PHE A 136 -22.25 -4.56 2.72
N ILE A 137 -21.44 -5.57 3.04
CA ILE A 137 -21.86 -6.63 3.96
C ILE A 137 -21.84 -6.06 5.37
N GLU A 138 -22.92 -6.29 6.11
CA GLU A 138 -22.98 -5.89 7.52
C GLU A 138 -21.81 -6.51 8.29
N THR A 139 -21.09 -5.67 9.00
CA THR A 139 -19.88 -6.06 9.72
C THR A 139 -19.89 -5.41 11.09
N THR A 140 -19.55 -6.18 12.12
CA THR A 140 -19.49 -5.72 13.50
C THR A 140 -18.13 -6.07 14.10
N LEU A 141 -17.60 -5.20 14.95
CA LEU A 141 -16.41 -5.52 15.73
C LEU A 141 -16.75 -6.60 16.77
N LEU A 142 -15.91 -7.61 16.89
CA LEU A 142 -16.12 -8.70 17.88
C LEU A 142 -16.24 -8.14 19.30
N SER A 143 -15.51 -7.06 19.62
CA SER A 143 -15.58 -6.36 20.92
C SER A 143 -16.91 -5.66 21.19
N GLU A 144 -17.73 -5.42 20.16
CA GLU A 144 -19.03 -4.73 20.26
C GLU A 144 -20.22 -5.71 20.27
N LEU A 145 -19.96 -7.01 20.07
CA LEU A 145 -21.00 -8.02 20.14
C LEU A 145 -21.53 -8.16 21.57
N LYS A 146 -22.84 -8.05 21.74
CA LYS A 146 -23.52 -8.30 23.03
C LYS A 146 -23.60 -9.80 23.37
N SER A 147 -23.68 -10.63 22.35
CA SER A 147 -23.68 -12.09 22.45
C SER A 147 -23.10 -12.68 21.17
N ILE A 148 -22.51 -13.86 21.30
CA ILE A 148 -22.01 -14.60 20.13
C ILE A 148 -23.24 -15.16 19.40
N PRO A 149 -23.35 -14.94 18.05
CA PRO A 149 -24.42 -15.52 17.25
C PRO A 149 -24.49 -17.04 17.36
N ASP A 150 -25.67 -17.61 17.21
CA ASP A 150 -25.84 -19.09 17.24
C ASP A 150 -25.53 -19.73 15.89
N ASP A 151 -25.64 -18.98 14.81
CA ASP A 151 -25.46 -19.40 13.41
C ASP A 151 -24.06 -19.01 12.87
N LEU A 152 -23.00 -19.32 13.64
CA LEU A 152 -21.61 -18.92 13.33
C LEU A 152 -21.12 -19.39 11.95
N GLU A 153 -21.70 -20.42 11.38
CA GLU A 153 -21.41 -20.90 10.03
C GLU A 153 -21.69 -19.87 8.94
N ASN A 154 -22.54 -18.90 9.21
CA ASN A 154 -22.87 -17.80 8.30
C ASN A 154 -21.92 -16.60 8.44
N TYR A 155 -20.96 -16.67 9.36
CA TYR A 155 -20.02 -15.58 9.63
C TYR A 155 -18.60 -15.90 9.19
N VAL A 156 -17.86 -14.84 8.90
CA VAL A 156 -16.43 -14.87 8.62
C VAL A 156 -15.72 -13.97 9.61
N LEU A 157 -14.80 -14.54 10.39
CA LEU A 157 -13.97 -13.77 11.29
C LEU A 157 -12.73 -13.26 10.53
N LYS A 158 -12.47 -11.96 10.64
CA LYS A 158 -11.35 -11.31 9.94
C LYS A 158 -10.53 -10.48 10.93
N PRO A 159 -9.18 -10.61 10.93
CA PRO A 159 -8.33 -9.66 11.64
C PRO A 159 -8.55 -8.25 11.12
N LEU A 160 -8.47 -7.24 11.99
CA LEU A 160 -8.61 -5.83 11.59
C LEU A 160 -7.54 -5.40 10.59
N PHE A 161 -6.31 -5.85 10.82
CA PHE A 161 -5.14 -5.52 10.01
C PHE A 161 -4.48 -6.82 9.55
N SER A 162 -4.61 -7.14 8.29
CA SER A 162 -3.92 -8.27 7.66
C SER A 162 -4.04 -8.18 6.15
N PHE A 163 -3.09 -8.78 5.43
CA PHE A 163 -3.04 -8.87 3.97
C PHE A 163 -3.30 -10.28 3.47
N SER A 164 -3.66 -10.39 2.19
CA SER A 164 -3.78 -11.67 1.43
C SER A 164 -4.59 -12.75 2.13
N GLY A 165 -5.60 -12.36 2.92
CA GLY A 165 -6.44 -13.31 3.64
C GLY A 165 -5.82 -13.91 4.90
N ALA A 166 -4.62 -13.49 5.29
CA ALA A 166 -3.97 -13.99 6.51
C ALA A 166 -4.88 -13.80 7.74
N GLY A 167 -5.06 -14.88 8.52
CA GLY A 167 -5.89 -14.91 9.72
C GLY A 167 -7.39 -14.80 9.50
N VAL A 168 -7.88 -14.89 8.25
CA VAL A 168 -9.32 -14.97 7.97
C VAL A 168 -9.80 -16.38 8.28
N VAL A 169 -10.84 -16.49 9.11
CA VAL A 169 -11.43 -17.77 9.51
C VAL A 169 -12.83 -17.89 8.91
N PHE A 170 -13.00 -18.91 8.09
CA PHE A 170 -14.30 -19.38 7.62
C PHE A 170 -14.81 -20.51 8.53
N HIS A 171 -16.11 -20.77 8.53
CA HIS A 171 -16.72 -21.80 9.35
C HIS A 171 -16.37 -21.64 10.84
N VAL A 172 -16.61 -20.46 11.36
CA VAL A 172 -16.36 -20.13 12.77
C VAL A 172 -17.09 -21.10 13.69
N LYS A 173 -16.45 -21.56 14.75
CA LYS A 173 -17.03 -22.48 15.75
C LYS A 173 -16.93 -21.89 17.12
N LYS A 174 -17.89 -22.24 18.01
CA LYS A 174 -17.75 -22.05 19.44
C LYS A 174 -16.81 -23.16 19.96
N GLU A 175 -15.70 -22.80 20.57
CA GLU A 175 -14.88 -23.72 21.37
C GLU A 175 -15.28 -23.65 22.83
#